data_b74329a5ee5f0095f95ffae76a4cab3c
#
_entry.id   b74329a5ee5f0095f95ffae76a4cab3c
#
_cell.length_a   1.000
_cell.length_b   1.000
_cell.length_c   1.000
_cell.angle_alpha   90.00
_cell.angle_beta   90.00
_cell.angle_gamma   90.00
#
_symmetry.space_group_name_H-M   'P 1'
#
loop_
_entity.id
_entity.type
_entity.pdbx_description
1 polymer ?
#
loop_
_entity_poly.entity_id
_entity_poly.type
_entity_poly.pdbx_seq_one_letter_code
_entity_poly.pdbx_strand_id
1 'polypeptide(L)'
;QKFFERNGITYISDRDMIMPDDASRNFGLYHYDQNGEVVNLAMPFYNWGAFYERILRSILEGNWKQEEKNETSNAISYWWGMSAGIVDVICSKHLPAGTQKLISVMTNLIREGAITPFSGKLTSQNGIVRNEDDGAMLHEDILKMDWLAENVVGMLPTEDDLVDEAKTVVALQGIDTPESLELKSVPEVK
;
A
#
# COMPACT_ATOMS: atom_id res chain seq x y z
N GLN A 1 4.30 22.66 -4.45
CA GLN A 1 4.55 23.50 -3.27
C GLN A 1 3.48 24.60 -3.13
N LYS A 2 3.37 25.56 -4.07
CA LYS A 2 2.40 26.70 -3.98
C LYS A 2 0.94 26.28 -3.77
N PHE A 3 0.52 25.14 -4.31
CA PHE A 3 -0.81 24.60 -4.09
C PHE A 3 -1.01 24.20 -2.63
N PHE A 4 -0.09 23.47 -2.05
CA PHE A 4 -0.15 23.00 -0.67
C PHE A 4 -0.08 24.16 0.32
N GLU A 5 0.82 25.11 0.11
CA GLU A 5 0.93 26.33 0.93
C GLU A 5 -0.38 27.14 0.94
N ARG A 6 -1.01 27.33 -0.23
CA ARG A 6 -2.29 28.05 -0.35
C ARG A 6 -3.44 27.37 0.39
N ASN A 7 -3.40 26.05 0.53
CA ASN A 7 -4.42 25.26 1.20
C ASN A 7 -4.05 24.92 2.66
N GLY A 8 -2.96 25.49 3.19
CA GLY A 8 -2.52 25.27 4.57
C GLY A 8 -2.06 23.85 4.86
N ILE A 9 -1.67 23.09 3.82
CA ILE A 9 -1.18 21.73 3.95
C ILE A 9 0.30 21.78 4.32
N THR A 10 0.62 21.30 5.51
CA THR A 10 1.97 21.37 6.07
C THR A 10 2.76 20.08 5.82
N TYR A 11 2.08 18.93 5.91
CA TYR A 11 2.70 17.62 5.74
C TYR A 11 2.17 16.95 4.47
N ILE A 12 3.08 16.34 3.73
CA ILE A 12 2.77 15.70 2.45
C ILE A 12 3.27 14.26 2.55
N SER A 13 2.40 13.31 2.21
CA SER A 13 2.78 11.93 1.96
C SER A 13 2.70 11.69 0.46
N ASP A 14 3.82 11.33 -0.11
CA ASP A 14 3.96 11.05 -1.53
C ASP A 14 4.39 9.59 -1.73
N ARG A 15 4.80 9.26 -2.92
CA ARG A 15 5.25 7.92 -3.35
C ARG A 15 6.29 7.31 -2.41
N ASP A 16 6.36 6.00 -2.43
CA ASP A 16 7.41 5.23 -1.78
C ASP A 16 8.78 5.45 -2.45
N MET A 17 9.85 5.25 -1.69
CA MET A 17 11.18 5.23 -2.24
C MET A 17 11.36 3.99 -3.12
N ILE A 18 11.56 4.21 -4.42
CA ILE A 18 11.75 3.14 -5.40
C ILE A 18 13.20 2.69 -5.43
N MET A 19 14.13 3.65 -5.33
CA MET A 19 15.58 3.40 -5.41
C MET A 19 16.31 4.21 -4.34
N PRO A 20 17.36 3.63 -3.70
CA PRO A 20 18.19 4.33 -2.71
C PRO A 20 18.88 5.58 -3.26
N ASP A 21 19.15 5.59 -4.57
CA ASP A 21 19.86 6.66 -5.28
C ASP A 21 18.93 7.70 -5.89
N ASP A 22 17.63 7.67 -5.60
CA ASP A 22 16.71 8.72 -6.05
C ASP A 22 17.12 10.05 -5.38
N ALA A 23 17.67 10.95 -6.19
CA ALA A 23 18.09 12.28 -5.75
C ALA A 23 16.90 13.19 -5.36
N SER A 24 15.67 12.79 -5.71
CA SER A 24 14.45 13.47 -5.31
C SER A 24 14.22 13.26 -3.81
N ARG A 25 14.01 14.35 -3.09
CA ARG A 25 13.62 14.29 -1.68
C ARG A 25 12.11 14.30 -1.46
N ASN A 26 11.33 14.37 -2.54
CA ASN A 26 9.88 14.49 -2.50
C ASN A 26 9.22 13.11 -2.50
N PHE A 27 9.53 12.28 -1.49
CA PHE A 27 8.93 10.97 -1.30
C PHE A 27 8.75 10.64 0.19
N GLY A 28 7.89 9.70 0.49
CA GLY A 28 7.49 9.37 1.84
C GLY A 28 6.72 10.53 2.49
N LEU A 29 6.84 10.66 3.79
CA LEU A 29 6.25 11.75 4.56
C LEU A 29 7.27 12.87 4.73
N TYR A 30 6.94 14.06 4.28
CA TYR A 30 7.80 15.24 4.34
C TYR A 30 7.00 16.53 4.56
N HIS A 31 7.69 17.61 4.89
CA HIS A 31 7.15 18.96 4.88
C HIS A 31 8.19 19.93 4.28
N TYR A 32 7.73 21.13 3.95
CA TYR A 32 8.60 22.22 3.59
C TYR A 32 8.90 23.08 4.82
N ASP A 33 10.18 23.39 5.03
CA ASP A 33 10.59 24.32 6.07
C ASP A 33 10.30 25.79 5.68
N GLN A 34 10.68 26.73 6.56
CA GLN A 34 10.46 28.16 6.33
C GLN A 34 11.22 28.72 5.12
N ASN A 35 12.27 28.04 4.66
CA ASN A 35 13.06 28.40 3.48
C ASN A 35 12.53 27.73 2.21
N GLY A 36 11.52 26.88 2.31
CA GLY A 36 11.00 26.09 1.22
C GLY A 36 11.80 24.82 0.91
N GLU A 37 12.69 24.41 1.80
CA GLU A 37 13.48 23.20 1.67
C GLU A 37 12.67 21.99 2.14
N VAL A 38 12.83 20.84 1.45
CA VAL A 38 12.18 19.57 1.81
C VAL A 38 12.85 18.97 3.03
N VAL A 39 12.05 18.70 4.06
CA VAL A 39 12.46 17.99 5.26
C VAL A 39 11.72 16.65 5.32
N ASN A 40 12.41 15.55 5.02
CA ASN A 40 11.85 14.22 5.14
C ASN A 40 11.69 13.83 6.62
N LEU A 41 10.57 13.20 6.95
CA LEU A 41 10.20 12.78 8.29
C LEU A 41 10.23 11.27 8.46
N ALA A 42 9.57 10.57 7.55
CA ALA A 42 9.52 9.12 7.55
C ALA A 42 9.31 8.60 6.13
N MET A 43 9.72 7.36 5.89
CA MET A 43 9.66 6.77 4.58
C MET A 43 9.48 5.26 4.71
N PRO A 44 8.44 4.68 4.11
CA PRO A 44 8.38 3.24 3.93
C PRO A 44 9.42 2.81 2.87
N PHE A 45 9.97 1.63 3.02
CA PHE A 45 10.87 1.05 2.02
C PHE A 45 10.72 -0.47 1.94
N TYR A 46 11.09 -1.02 0.79
CA TYR A 46 11.12 -2.45 0.55
C TYR A 46 12.53 -2.98 0.72
N ASN A 47 12.70 -3.97 1.60
CA ASN A 47 13.95 -4.69 1.77
C ASN A 47 14.06 -5.81 0.73
N TRP A 48 14.35 -5.44 -0.51
CA TRP A 48 14.48 -6.37 -1.63
C TRP A 48 15.54 -7.44 -1.39
N GLY A 49 16.60 -7.13 -0.65
CA GLY A 49 17.62 -8.10 -0.29
C GLY A 49 17.04 -9.27 0.52
N ALA A 50 16.27 -8.98 1.55
CA ALA A 50 15.60 -10.00 2.36
C ALA A 50 14.55 -10.78 1.54
N PHE A 51 13.86 -10.12 0.62
CA PHE A 51 12.92 -10.77 -0.29
C PHE A 51 13.62 -11.80 -1.18
N TYR A 52 14.66 -11.40 -1.90
CA TYR A 52 15.40 -12.31 -2.79
C TYR A 52 16.12 -13.42 -2.03
N GLU A 53 16.67 -13.16 -0.84
CA GLU A 53 17.27 -14.19 -0.01
C GLU A 53 16.25 -15.30 0.33
N ARG A 54 15.04 -14.95 0.73
CA ARG A 54 13.97 -15.91 1.02
C ARG A 54 13.58 -16.75 -0.18
N ILE A 55 13.43 -16.12 -1.35
CA ILE A 55 13.13 -16.83 -2.60
C ILE A 55 14.23 -17.82 -2.94
N LEU A 56 15.51 -17.38 -2.93
CA LEU A 56 16.65 -18.25 -3.24
C LEU A 56 16.76 -19.40 -2.25
N ARG A 57 16.56 -19.15 -0.96
CA ARG A 57 16.56 -20.19 0.07
C ARG A 57 15.46 -21.22 -0.19
N SER A 58 14.24 -20.79 -0.48
CA SER A 58 13.13 -21.69 -0.81
C SER A 58 13.41 -22.57 -2.02
N ILE A 59 14.06 -22.02 -3.04
CA ILE A 59 14.47 -22.76 -4.23
C ILE A 59 15.54 -23.81 -3.86
N LEU A 60 16.58 -23.43 -3.11
CA LEU A 60 17.67 -24.31 -2.73
C LEU A 60 17.24 -25.45 -1.80
N GLU A 61 16.25 -25.19 -0.95
CA GLU A 61 15.66 -26.19 -0.06
C GLU A 61 14.64 -27.10 -0.76
N GLY A 62 14.37 -26.87 -2.04
CA GLY A 62 13.40 -27.64 -2.82
C GLY A 62 11.93 -27.34 -2.44
N ASN A 63 11.69 -26.29 -1.65
CA ASN A 63 10.36 -25.89 -1.22
C ASN A 63 9.63 -25.03 -2.28
N TRP A 64 10.34 -24.62 -3.31
CA TRP A 64 9.77 -23.91 -4.43
C TRP A 64 8.87 -24.86 -5.22
N LYS A 65 7.61 -24.87 -4.88
CA LYS A 65 6.60 -25.52 -5.73
C LYS A 65 6.24 -24.54 -6.82
N GLN A 66 6.45 -24.94 -8.06
CA GLN A 66 5.77 -24.31 -9.18
C GLN A 66 4.28 -24.65 -8.95
N GLU A 67 3.52 -23.71 -8.39
CA GLU A 67 2.08 -23.89 -8.23
C GLU A 67 1.54 -24.28 -9.60
N GLU A 68 0.75 -25.35 -9.62
CA GLU A 68 0.14 -25.86 -10.83
C GLU A 68 -0.47 -24.68 -11.57
N LYS A 69 -0.07 -24.54 -12.82
CA LYS A 69 -0.46 -23.44 -13.69
C LYS A 69 -1.98 -23.28 -13.65
N ASN A 70 -2.46 -22.33 -12.88
CA ASN A 70 -3.76 -21.78 -13.15
C ASN A 70 -3.64 -21.08 -14.51
N GLU A 71 -4.41 -21.54 -15.47
CA GLU A 71 -4.32 -21.19 -16.90
C GLU A 71 -4.40 -19.67 -17.18
N THR A 72 -4.70 -18.86 -16.15
CA THR A 72 -4.97 -17.43 -16.29
C THR A 72 -3.88 -16.51 -15.76
N SER A 73 -2.89 -16.97 -14.98
CA SER A 73 -1.82 -16.11 -14.49
C SER A 73 -0.53 -16.87 -14.26
N ASN A 74 0.55 -16.42 -14.88
CA ASN A 74 1.92 -16.88 -14.63
C ASN A 74 2.61 -16.07 -13.51
N ALA A 75 1.90 -15.18 -12.82
CA ALA A 75 2.44 -14.33 -11.78
C ALA A 75 2.24 -14.97 -10.41
N ILE A 76 3.31 -15.01 -9.62
CA ILE A 76 3.27 -15.39 -8.21
C ILE A 76 3.23 -14.11 -7.40
N SER A 77 2.18 -13.94 -6.59
CA SER A 77 2.04 -12.79 -5.70
C SER A 77 2.43 -13.19 -4.28
N TYR A 78 3.30 -12.38 -3.65
CA TYR A 78 3.70 -12.54 -2.27
C TYR A 78 3.10 -11.44 -1.41
N TRP A 79 2.36 -11.81 -0.38
CA TRP A 79 1.85 -10.90 0.63
C TRP A 79 2.79 -10.87 1.84
N TRP A 80 3.96 -10.26 1.67
CA TRP A 80 4.97 -10.15 2.70
C TRP A 80 5.16 -8.70 3.14
N GLY A 81 4.86 -8.43 4.39
CA GLY A 81 4.94 -7.10 4.99
C GLY A 81 6.06 -6.98 6.03
N MET A 82 5.80 -6.16 7.05
CA MET A 82 6.73 -5.90 8.16
C MET A 82 7.07 -7.16 8.97
N SER A 83 6.10 -8.05 9.19
CA SER A 83 6.32 -9.32 9.92
C SER A 83 7.34 -10.22 9.21
N ALA A 84 7.39 -10.14 7.89
CA ALA A 84 8.38 -10.86 7.08
C ALA A 84 9.70 -10.10 6.95
N GLY A 85 9.81 -8.86 7.42
CA GLY A 85 10.98 -8.02 7.26
C GLY A 85 11.19 -7.49 5.83
N ILE A 86 10.15 -7.55 4.99
CA ILE A 86 10.22 -7.10 3.59
C ILE A 86 9.83 -5.62 3.48
N VAL A 87 8.91 -5.16 4.32
CA VAL A 87 8.55 -3.74 4.43
C VAL A 87 9.05 -3.21 5.77
N ASP A 88 9.62 -2.02 5.79
CA ASP A 88 10.00 -1.33 7.01
C ASP A 88 9.88 0.18 6.83
N VAL A 89 10.12 0.97 7.90
CA VAL A 89 10.03 2.42 7.89
C VAL A 89 11.35 3.03 8.37
N ILE A 90 11.90 3.91 7.57
CA ILE A 90 13.03 4.77 7.96
C ILE A 90 12.46 6.07 8.50
N CYS A 91 12.91 6.47 9.70
CA CYS A 91 12.52 7.73 10.32
C CYS A 91 13.69 8.71 10.38
N SER A 92 13.36 9.97 10.17
CA SER A 92 14.33 11.05 10.30
C SER A 92 14.80 11.20 11.76
N LYS A 93 16.09 11.46 11.92
CA LYS A 93 16.68 11.82 13.22
C LYS A 93 16.22 13.20 13.75
N HIS A 94 15.61 14.00 12.88
CA HIS A 94 15.05 15.32 13.25
C HIS A 94 13.68 15.21 13.93
N LEU A 95 13.04 14.05 13.92
CA LEU A 95 11.81 13.85 14.69
C LEU A 95 12.08 13.93 16.19
N PRO A 96 11.14 14.49 16.98
CA PRO A 96 11.23 14.48 18.44
C PRO A 96 11.41 13.06 18.98
N ALA A 97 12.22 12.91 20.03
CA ALA A 97 12.55 11.59 20.59
C ALA A 97 11.30 10.79 21.02
N GLY A 98 10.26 11.46 21.54
CA GLY A 98 8.99 10.82 21.86
C GLY A 98 8.27 10.26 20.64
N THR A 99 8.28 10.99 19.53
CA THR A 99 7.71 10.55 18.26
C THR A 99 8.47 9.36 17.69
N GLN A 100 9.82 9.39 17.69
CA GLN A 100 10.64 8.27 17.24
C GLN A 100 10.34 7.01 18.07
N LYS A 101 10.22 7.15 19.40
CA LYS A 101 9.88 6.04 20.29
C LYS A 101 8.48 5.48 19.99
N LEU A 102 7.49 6.35 19.78
CA LEU A 102 6.13 5.90 19.43
C LEU A 102 6.13 5.12 18.11
N ILE A 103 6.77 5.65 17.08
CA ILE A 103 6.89 4.97 15.78
C ILE A 103 7.56 3.59 15.96
N SER A 104 8.64 3.51 16.72
CA SER A 104 9.33 2.25 17.00
C SER A 104 8.41 1.24 17.69
N VAL A 105 7.63 1.66 18.67
CA VAL A 105 6.65 0.79 19.35
C VAL A 105 5.58 0.31 18.37
N MET A 106 4.99 1.21 17.59
CA MET A 106 3.96 0.87 16.60
C MET A 106 4.50 -0.10 15.55
N THR A 107 5.69 0.16 15.03
CA THR A 107 6.34 -0.73 14.05
C THR A 107 6.55 -2.14 14.62
N ASN A 108 6.98 -2.26 15.88
CA ASN A 108 7.16 -3.55 16.52
C ASN A 108 5.81 -4.27 16.71
N LEU A 109 4.77 -3.58 17.15
CA LEU A 109 3.43 -4.17 17.31
C LEU A 109 2.86 -4.67 15.98
N ILE A 110 3.08 -3.94 14.88
CA ILE A 110 2.69 -4.39 13.53
C ILE A 110 3.53 -5.60 13.10
N ARG A 111 4.84 -5.57 13.35
CA ARG A 111 5.75 -6.67 13.01
C ARG A 111 5.41 -7.96 13.73
N GLU A 112 5.01 -7.86 15.00
CA GLU A 112 4.59 -8.97 15.84
C GLU A 112 3.15 -9.42 15.58
N GLY A 113 2.40 -8.69 14.75
CA GLY A 113 0.99 -8.97 14.47
C GLY A 113 0.05 -8.63 15.61
N ALA A 114 0.53 -7.89 16.63
CA ALA A 114 -0.30 -7.46 17.76
C ALA A 114 -1.33 -6.40 17.37
N ILE A 115 -1.02 -5.62 16.35
CA ILE A 115 -1.95 -4.70 15.68
C ILE A 115 -1.83 -4.84 14.17
N THR A 116 -2.94 -4.60 13.47
CA THR A 116 -2.96 -4.49 12.02
C THR A 116 -3.71 -3.23 11.62
N PRO A 117 -3.23 -2.49 10.60
CA PRO A 117 -3.89 -1.26 10.15
C PRO A 117 -5.32 -1.48 9.64
N PHE A 118 -5.64 -2.69 9.21
CA PHE A 118 -6.95 -3.08 8.66
C PHE A 118 -7.74 -3.94 9.62
N SER A 119 -7.67 -3.67 10.93
CA SER A 119 -8.46 -4.34 11.95
C SER A 119 -9.43 -3.39 12.63
N GLY A 120 -10.42 -3.96 13.31
CA GLY A 120 -11.47 -3.22 13.98
C GLY A 120 -12.52 -2.71 13.00
N LYS A 121 -13.42 -1.88 13.50
CA LYS A 121 -14.50 -1.32 12.69
C LYS A 121 -13.96 -0.32 11.67
N LEU A 122 -14.11 -0.64 10.41
CA LEU A 122 -13.74 0.23 9.30
C LEU A 122 -15.02 0.64 8.56
N THR A 123 -15.21 1.94 8.41
CA THR A 123 -16.37 2.53 7.75
C THR A 123 -15.90 3.30 6.53
N SER A 124 -16.58 3.13 5.40
CA SER A 124 -16.31 3.90 4.19
C SER A 124 -16.90 5.31 4.28
N GLN A 125 -16.48 6.22 3.39
CA GLN A 125 -16.99 7.58 3.27
C GLN A 125 -18.54 7.64 3.15
N ASN A 126 -19.16 6.58 2.61
CA ASN A 126 -20.60 6.47 2.44
C ASN A 126 -21.32 5.92 3.68
N GLY A 127 -20.60 5.77 4.81
CA GLY A 127 -21.17 5.24 6.04
C GLY A 127 -21.41 3.72 6.04
N ILE A 128 -20.90 3.00 5.04
CA ILE A 128 -21.01 1.54 4.96
C ILE A 128 -19.92 0.93 5.80
N VAL A 129 -20.28 0.06 6.74
CA VAL A 129 -19.32 -0.73 7.52
C VAL A 129 -18.70 -1.79 6.60
N ARG A 130 -17.40 -1.73 6.44
CA ARG A 130 -16.60 -2.61 5.56
C ARG A 130 -15.87 -3.70 6.33
N ASN A 131 -15.62 -3.46 7.61
CA ASN A 131 -15.09 -4.45 8.54
C ASN A 131 -15.75 -4.27 9.91
N GLU A 132 -16.07 -5.36 10.57
CA GLU A 132 -16.67 -5.36 11.90
C GLU A 132 -15.61 -5.29 13.01
N ASP A 133 -16.05 -5.04 14.24
CA ASP A 133 -15.15 -4.70 15.37
C ASP A 133 -14.10 -5.78 15.72
N ASP A 134 -14.36 -7.05 15.41
CA ASP A 134 -13.58 -8.18 15.95
C ASP A 134 -12.57 -8.79 14.95
N GLY A 135 -12.46 -8.25 13.73
CA GLY A 135 -11.69 -8.88 12.68
C GLY A 135 -10.66 -7.97 12.02
N ALA A 136 -9.66 -8.60 11.45
CA ALA A 136 -8.81 -7.98 10.44
C ALA A 136 -9.35 -8.29 9.04
N MET A 137 -9.31 -7.34 8.14
CA MET A 137 -9.65 -7.57 6.74
C MET A 137 -8.75 -8.65 6.14
N LEU A 138 -9.31 -9.50 5.29
CA LEU A 138 -8.53 -10.48 4.54
C LEU A 138 -7.66 -9.77 3.50
N HIS A 139 -6.53 -10.37 3.15
CA HIS A 139 -5.61 -9.83 2.16
C HIS A 139 -6.29 -9.59 0.80
N GLU A 140 -7.19 -10.49 0.42
CA GLU A 140 -7.97 -10.37 -0.82
C GLU A 140 -8.89 -9.15 -0.82
N ASP A 141 -9.52 -8.85 0.32
CA ASP A 141 -10.39 -7.67 0.46
C ASP A 141 -9.59 -6.37 0.44
N ILE A 142 -8.37 -6.38 1.02
CA ILE A 142 -7.46 -5.23 0.95
C ILE A 142 -7.01 -4.99 -0.49
N LEU A 143 -6.67 -6.05 -1.25
CA LEU A 143 -6.27 -5.94 -2.65
C LEU A 143 -7.38 -5.42 -3.56
N LYS A 144 -8.63 -5.73 -3.24
CA LYS A 144 -9.81 -5.32 -4.00
C LYS A 144 -10.48 -4.06 -3.44
N MET A 145 -9.81 -3.35 -2.52
CA MET A 145 -10.39 -2.17 -1.88
C MET A 145 -10.67 -1.08 -2.89
N ASP A 146 -11.95 -0.77 -3.07
CA ASP A 146 -12.50 0.22 -4.00
C ASP A 146 -13.16 1.42 -3.27
N TRP A 147 -12.83 1.60 -2.01
CA TRP A 147 -13.43 2.62 -1.15
C TRP A 147 -12.35 3.33 -0.30
N LEU A 148 -12.68 4.54 0.13
CA LEU A 148 -11.88 5.30 1.08
C LEU A 148 -12.54 5.27 2.46
N ALA A 149 -11.74 5.28 3.52
CA ALA A 149 -12.23 5.37 4.90
C ALA A 149 -12.92 6.71 5.16
N GLU A 150 -13.84 6.74 6.11
CA GLU A 150 -14.69 7.91 6.43
C GLU A 150 -13.91 9.17 6.80
N ASN A 151 -12.70 9.03 7.30
CA ASN A 151 -11.80 10.14 7.66
C ASN A 151 -10.93 10.64 6.50
N VAL A 152 -11.02 10.01 5.33
CA VAL A 152 -10.27 10.41 4.13
C VAL A 152 -11.13 11.33 3.28
N VAL A 153 -10.59 12.45 2.88
CA VAL A 153 -11.25 13.40 1.95
C VAL A 153 -10.65 13.23 0.57
N GLY A 154 -11.46 12.86 -0.39
CA GLY A 154 -11.03 12.63 -1.78
C GLY A 154 -11.94 11.65 -2.50
N MET A 155 -11.52 11.26 -3.68
CA MET A 155 -12.17 10.25 -4.51
C MET A 155 -11.11 9.33 -5.09
N LEU A 156 -11.43 8.06 -5.24
CA LEU A 156 -10.63 7.16 -6.05
C LEU A 156 -10.82 7.54 -7.53
N PRO A 157 -9.76 7.55 -8.34
CA PRO A 157 -9.88 7.78 -9.76
C PRO A 157 -10.70 6.65 -10.41
N THR A 158 -11.53 7.04 -11.37
CA THR A 158 -12.24 6.11 -12.24
C THR A 158 -11.40 5.80 -13.48
N GLU A 159 -11.80 4.81 -14.27
CA GLU A 159 -11.12 4.50 -15.53
C GLU A 159 -11.09 5.70 -16.48
N ASP A 160 -12.12 6.55 -16.46
CA ASP A 160 -12.21 7.75 -17.30
C ASP A 160 -11.20 8.83 -16.90
N ASP A 161 -10.72 8.81 -15.65
CA ASP A 161 -9.71 9.74 -15.16
C ASP A 161 -8.28 9.33 -15.56
N LEU A 162 -8.11 8.12 -16.10
CA LEU A 162 -6.82 7.59 -16.49
C LEU A 162 -6.45 7.98 -17.92
N VAL A 163 -5.16 8.19 -18.15
CA VAL A 163 -4.62 8.30 -19.51
C VAL A 163 -4.72 6.94 -20.23
N ASP A 164 -4.87 6.94 -21.54
CA ASP A 164 -5.14 5.72 -22.32
C ASP A 164 -4.05 4.64 -22.13
N GLU A 165 -2.79 5.04 -21.97
CA GLU A 165 -1.68 4.11 -21.68
C GLU A 165 -1.87 3.40 -20.34
N ALA A 166 -2.40 4.09 -19.33
CA ALA A 166 -2.62 3.52 -17.99
C ALA A 166 -3.83 2.57 -17.98
N LYS A 167 -4.88 2.82 -18.77
CA LYS A 167 -6.05 1.94 -18.89
C LYS A 167 -5.65 0.52 -19.26
N THR A 168 -4.74 0.38 -20.23
CA THR A 168 -4.24 -0.93 -20.64
C THR A 168 -3.53 -1.67 -19.51
N VAL A 169 -2.73 -0.95 -18.70
CA VAL A 169 -2.01 -1.55 -17.57
C VAL A 169 -2.98 -1.99 -16.47
N VAL A 170 -3.98 -1.17 -16.17
CA VAL A 170 -5.02 -1.48 -15.17
C VAL A 170 -5.82 -2.72 -15.59
N ALA A 171 -6.20 -2.83 -16.86
CA ALA A 171 -6.89 -4.00 -17.40
C ALA A 171 -6.04 -5.28 -17.30
N LEU A 172 -4.72 -5.19 -17.54
CA LEU A 172 -3.79 -6.31 -17.41
C LEU A 172 -3.61 -6.78 -15.95
N GLN A 173 -3.77 -5.90 -14.99
CA GLN A 173 -3.68 -6.23 -13.57
C GLN A 173 -4.93 -6.92 -13.02
N GLY A 174 -5.96 -7.09 -13.85
CA GLY A 174 -7.21 -7.76 -13.46
C GLY A 174 -8.04 -6.96 -12.48
N ILE A 175 -7.90 -5.64 -12.46
CA ILE A 175 -8.79 -4.76 -11.72
C ILE A 175 -10.15 -4.85 -12.40
N ASP A 176 -11.15 -5.29 -11.64
CA ASP A 176 -12.51 -5.45 -12.15
C ASP A 176 -13.08 -4.06 -12.48
N THR A 177 -13.30 -3.80 -13.76
CA THR A 177 -14.04 -2.63 -14.20
C THR A 177 -15.55 -2.86 -14.00
N PRO A 178 -16.39 -1.81 -13.89
CA PRO A 178 -17.84 -1.98 -13.81
C PRO A 178 -18.41 -2.88 -14.90
N GLU A 179 -17.89 -2.80 -16.12
CA GLU A 179 -18.27 -3.66 -17.26
C GLU A 179 -17.87 -5.12 -17.04
N SER A 180 -16.73 -5.40 -16.45
CA SER A 180 -16.30 -6.78 -16.15
C SER A 180 -17.17 -7.43 -15.07
N LEU A 181 -17.73 -6.66 -14.16
CA LEU A 181 -18.67 -7.12 -13.14
C LEU A 181 -20.03 -7.46 -13.75
N GLU A 182 -20.50 -6.70 -14.75
CA GLU A 182 -21.74 -7.00 -15.47
C GLU A 182 -21.63 -8.29 -16.31
N LEU A 183 -20.48 -8.52 -16.95
CA LEU A 183 -20.23 -9.74 -17.72
C LEU A 183 -20.20 -11.01 -16.85
N LYS A 184 -19.75 -10.92 -15.61
CA LYS A 184 -19.78 -12.05 -14.65
C LYS A 184 -21.18 -12.36 -14.12
N SER A 185 -22.12 -11.45 -14.25
CA SER A 185 -23.51 -11.59 -13.77
C SER A 185 -24.47 -12.24 -14.76
N VAL A 186 -24.03 -12.54 -15.98
CA VAL A 186 -24.86 -13.24 -16.97
C VAL A 186 -24.83 -14.74 -16.67
N PRO A 187 -25.93 -15.36 -16.23
CA PRO A 187 -25.97 -16.79 -16.00
C PRO A 187 -25.79 -17.51 -17.32
N GLU A 188 -24.88 -18.48 -17.36
CA GLU A 188 -24.77 -19.42 -18.48
C GLU A 188 -26.14 -20.05 -18.75
N VAL A 189 -26.72 -19.70 -19.85
CA VAL A 189 -27.94 -20.35 -20.36
C VAL A 189 -27.56 -21.78 -20.78
N LYS A 190 -28.07 -22.74 -20.02
CA LYS A 190 -27.95 -24.15 -20.31
C LYS A 190 -28.64 -24.53 -21.64
#